data_af4f3dc0655772917b6538ed18c51c13
#
_entry.id   af4f3dc0655772917b6538ed18c51c13
#
_cell.length_a   1.000
_cell.length_b   1.000
_cell.length_c   1.000
_cell.angle_alpha   90.00
_cell.angle_beta   90.00
_cell.angle_gamma   90.00
#
_symmetry.space_group_name_H-M   'P 1'
#
loop_
_entity.id
_entity.type
_entity.pdbx_description
1 polymer ?
#
loop_
_entity_poly.entity_id
_entity_poly.type
_entity_poly.pdbx_seq_one_letter_code
_entity_poly.pdbx_strand_id
1 'polypeptide(L)'
;MDWLLKLFSRLPLRFLQVVGAGIGGLTFKLSPATRARAMENLKLAGYDDPHLYERVGRNAGRQAMESLWVWYRPAETVLKRVHIAPEAEAMVREAVDSGRPIVFLTPHVGCFEVLPVWFAATFFERPGRGISILYRPPKVSLLRKIVGEARQAPGIQACPTTIAGVKKMIRNLKQGHTFGALPDQVPSKGEGVWADFFGRPAYTMTLPVRVAHQFKADRFFVWGVRSGDGWHIEAVKWDEPLTGDTKKDAEAMNRQIEAVIRRMPEQYAWSYNRYKTPAGAHPKQAGDKK
;
A
#
# COMPACT_ATOMS: atom_id res chain seq x y z
N MET A 1 0.05 -3.22 -27.12
CA MET A 1 0.56 -2.30 -26.04
C MET A 1 1.21 -3.07 -24.90
N ASP A 2 0.67 -4.21 -24.47
CA ASP A 2 1.27 -5.05 -23.43
C ASP A 2 2.72 -5.51 -23.76
N TRP A 3 3.01 -5.87 -25.02
CA TRP A 3 4.35 -6.25 -25.45
C TRP A 3 5.39 -5.13 -25.31
N LEU A 4 4.97 -3.85 -25.54
CA LEU A 4 5.84 -2.69 -25.32
C LEU A 4 6.19 -2.52 -23.85
N LEU A 5 5.22 -2.68 -22.95
CA LEU A 5 5.45 -2.62 -21.50
C LEU A 5 6.36 -3.75 -21.04
N LYS A 6 6.18 -4.96 -21.58
CA LYS A 6 7.06 -6.11 -21.34
C LYS A 6 8.49 -5.85 -21.85
N LEU A 7 8.62 -5.28 -23.04
CA LEU A 7 9.93 -4.91 -23.57
C LEU A 7 10.59 -3.83 -22.72
N PHE A 8 9.85 -2.78 -22.36
CA PHE A 8 10.35 -1.68 -21.56
C PHE A 8 10.77 -2.16 -20.15
N SER A 9 10.02 -3.07 -19.55
CA SER A 9 10.36 -3.66 -18.25
C SER A 9 11.67 -4.47 -18.26
N ARG A 10 12.17 -4.88 -19.45
CA ARG A 10 13.48 -5.57 -19.58
C ARG A 10 14.68 -4.64 -19.39
N LEU A 11 14.49 -3.34 -19.44
CA LEU A 11 15.56 -2.38 -19.19
C LEU A 11 16.07 -2.48 -17.74
N PRO A 12 17.32 -2.07 -17.49
CA PRO A 12 17.88 -2.06 -16.15
C PRO A 12 17.02 -1.23 -15.19
N LEU A 13 16.80 -1.71 -13.95
CA LEU A 13 15.96 -1.03 -12.97
C LEU A 13 16.42 0.41 -12.72
N ARG A 14 17.74 0.63 -12.57
CA ARG A 14 18.30 2.01 -12.39
C ARG A 14 17.95 2.95 -13.53
N PHE A 15 18.00 2.46 -14.78
CA PHE A 15 17.60 3.27 -15.93
C PHE A 15 16.13 3.70 -15.82
N LEU A 16 15.26 2.75 -15.51
CA LEU A 16 13.84 3.03 -15.32
C LEU A 16 13.57 3.99 -14.14
N GLN A 17 14.31 3.86 -13.06
CA GLN A 17 14.25 4.79 -11.92
C GLN A 17 14.66 6.21 -12.31
N VAL A 18 15.71 6.36 -13.13
CA VAL A 18 16.15 7.68 -13.61
C VAL A 18 15.13 8.30 -14.55
N VAL A 19 14.62 7.53 -15.52
CA VAL A 19 13.55 7.97 -16.43
C VAL A 19 12.28 8.32 -15.63
N GLY A 20 11.90 7.46 -14.69
CA GLY A 20 10.76 7.71 -13.79
C GLY A 20 10.93 9.01 -12.99
N ALA A 21 12.11 9.24 -12.42
CA ALA A 21 12.41 10.47 -11.70
C ALA A 21 12.27 11.72 -12.58
N GLY A 22 12.74 11.64 -13.83
CA GLY A 22 12.60 12.73 -14.80
C GLY A 22 11.12 13.01 -15.13
N ILE A 23 10.38 11.96 -15.49
CA ILE A 23 8.93 12.06 -15.80
C ILE A 23 8.15 12.58 -14.59
N GLY A 24 8.39 12.02 -13.41
CA GLY A 24 7.71 12.42 -12.17
C GLY A 24 8.00 13.86 -11.79
N GLY A 25 9.27 14.30 -11.88
CA GLY A 25 9.66 15.68 -11.64
C GLY A 25 9.02 16.65 -12.65
N LEU A 26 9.00 16.29 -13.94
CA LEU A 26 8.35 17.08 -14.99
C LEU A 26 6.83 17.16 -14.77
N THR A 27 6.18 16.04 -14.51
CA THR A 27 4.74 15.99 -14.20
C THR A 27 4.41 16.88 -12.99
N PHE A 28 5.24 16.83 -11.96
CA PHE A 28 5.06 17.66 -10.76
C PHE A 28 5.21 19.16 -11.07
N LYS A 29 6.11 19.54 -11.97
CA LYS A 29 6.26 20.93 -12.43
C LYS A 29 5.10 21.39 -13.31
N LEU A 30 4.66 20.54 -14.25
CA LEU A 30 3.65 20.90 -15.25
C LEU A 30 2.20 20.71 -14.77
N SER A 31 1.97 20.04 -13.64
CA SER A 31 0.64 19.85 -13.05
C SER A 31 0.47 20.65 -11.75
N PRO A 32 0.00 21.92 -11.81
CA PRO A 32 -0.18 22.75 -10.62
C PRO A 32 -1.10 22.09 -9.58
N ALA A 33 -2.17 21.42 -10.02
CA ALA A 33 -3.12 20.73 -9.13
C ALA A 33 -2.46 19.58 -8.36
N THR A 34 -1.64 18.75 -9.02
CA THR A 34 -0.91 17.67 -8.38
C THR A 34 0.11 18.18 -7.37
N ARG A 35 0.86 19.22 -7.77
CA ARG A 35 1.84 19.88 -6.90
C ARG A 35 1.18 20.52 -5.69
N ALA A 36 0.14 21.34 -5.89
CA ALA A 36 -0.57 22.01 -4.80
C ALA A 36 -1.08 21.03 -3.76
N ARG A 37 -1.68 19.92 -4.21
CA ARG A 37 -2.19 18.87 -3.30
C ARG A 37 -1.06 18.20 -2.53
N ALA A 38 0.03 17.85 -3.16
CA ALA A 38 1.16 17.23 -2.47
C ALA A 38 1.77 18.19 -1.43
N MET A 39 1.90 19.48 -1.77
CA MET A 39 2.39 20.50 -0.85
C MET A 39 1.43 20.73 0.32
N GLU A 40 0.11 20.79 0.08
CA GLU A 40 -0.90 20.89 1.14
C GLU A 40 -0.79 19.71 2.12
N ASN A 41 -0.74 18.48 1.60
CA ASN A 41 -0.62 17.28 2.42
C ASN A 41 0.69 17.24 3.21
N LEU A 42 1.80 17.65 2.61
CA LEU A 42 3.11 17.74 3.29
C LEU A 42 3.09 18.77 4.41
N LYS A 43 2.53 19.96 4.17
CA LYS A 43 2.40 21.01 5.19
C LYS A 43 1.53 20.56 6.37
N LEU A 44 0.43 19.87 6.11
CA LEU A 44 -0.40 19.27 7.17
C LEU A 44 0.38 18.25 8.01
N ALA A 45 1.32 17.53 7.41
CA ALA A 45 2.18 16.59 8.12
C ALA A 45 3.37 17.26 8.83
N GLY A 46 3.50 18.59 8.73
CA GLY A 46 4.58 19.39 9.35
C GLY A 46 5.81 19.56 8.48
N TYR A 47 5.73 19.28 7.17
CA TYR A 47 6.85 19.47 6.24
C TYR A 47 6.63 20.69 5.36
N ASP A 48 7.52 21.68 5.45
CA ASP A 48 7.54 22.86 4.57
C ASP A 48 8.96 23.05 4.00
N ASP A 49 9.41 22.08 3.19
CA ASP A 49 10.73 22.05 2.56
C ASP A 49 10.58 21.91 1.03
N PRO A 50 10.99 22.95 0.26
CA PRO A 50 10.94 22.93 -1.20
C PRO A 50 11.72 21.77 -1.83
N HIS A 51 12.83 21.35 -1.23
CA HIS A 51 13.62 20.21 -1.72
C HIS A 51 12.88 18.89 -1.50
N LEU A 52 12.13 18.76 -0.40
CA LEU A 52 11.28 17.60 -0.18
C LEU A 52 10.15 17.53 -1.22
N TYR A 53 9.55 18.67 -1.57
CA TYR A 53 8.51 18.72 -2.61
C TYR A 53 9.01 18.20 -3.96
N GLU A 54 10.22 18.58 -4.37
CA GLU A 54 10.81 18.07 -5.61
C GLU A 54 11.12 16.57 -5.52
N ARG A 55 11.67 16.10 -4.39
CA ARG A 55 11.94 14.67 -4.17
C ARG A 55 10.68 13.84 -4.25
N VAL A 56 9.57 14.30 -3.67
CA VAL A 56 8.26 13.62 -3.73
C VAL A 56 7.80 13.43 -5.18
N GLY A 57 7.84 14.47 -6.01
CA GLY A 57 7.48 14.38 -7.42
C GLY A 57 8.33 13.35 -8.18
N ARG A 58 9.66 13.41 -8.00
CA ARG A 58 10.60 12.46 -8.60
C ARG A 58 10.38 11.03 -8.12
N ASN A 59 10.10 10.84 -6.84
CA ASN A 59 9.87 9.52 -6.25
C ASN A 59 8.55 8.91 -6.70
N ALA A 60 7.50 9.69 -6.91
CA ALA A 60 6.26 9.20 -7.50
C ALA A 60 6.48 8.60 -8.91
N GLY A 61 7.30 9.25 -9.73
CA GLY A 61 7.66 8.72 -11.04
C GLY A 61 8.54 7.46 -10.96
N ARG A 62 9.50 7.42 -10.05
CA ARG A 62 10.29 6.20 -9.79
C ARG A 62 9.39 5.03 -9.41
N GLN A 63 8.48 5.24 -8.47
CA GLN A 63 7.55 4.20 -7.99
C GLN A 63 6.68 3.64 -9.13
N ALA A 64 6.21 4.49 -10.05
CA ALA A 64 5.45 4.03 -11.20
C ALA A 64 6.27 3.10 -12.11
N MET A 65 7.54 3.44 -12.39
CA MET A 65 8.44 2.63 -13.22
C MET A 65 8.87 1.34 -12.51
N GLU A 66 9.07 1.39 -11.20
CA GLU A 66 9.37 0.23 -10.37
C GLU A 66 8.21 -0.76 -10.35
N SER A 67 6.97 -0.28 -10.19
CA SER A 67 5.78 -1.13 -10.26
C SER A 67 5.70 -1.86 -11.60
N LEU A 68 5.95 -1.16 -12.71
CA LEU A 68 5.99 -1.75 -14.03
C LEU A 68 7.09 -2.83 -14.13
N TRP A 69 8.28 -2.56 -13.60
CA TRP A 69 9.38 -3.51 -13.61
C TRP A 69 9.05 -4.76 -12.78
N VAL A 70 8.50 -4.61 -11.59
CA VAL A 70 8.10 -5.71 -10.70
C VAL A 70 7.03 -6.58 -11.34
N TRP A 71 6.04 -5.98 -11.99
CA TRP A 71 4.92 -6.72 -12.59
C TRP A 71 5.30 -7.64 -13.76
N TYR A 72 6.36 -7.28 -14.49
CA TYR A 72 6.75 -8.02 -15.71
C TYR A 72 8.05 -8.81 -15.58
N ARG A 73 8.65 -8.82 -14.38
CA ARG A 73 9.86 -9.62 -14.13
C ARG A 73 9.53 -10.91 -13.38
N PRO A 74 10.28 -12.00 -13.65
CA PRO A 74 10.20 -13.19 -12.81
C PRO A 74 10.50 -12.84 -11.34
N ALA A 75 9.80 -13.49 -10.40
CA ALA A 75 9.95 -13.27 -8.97
C ALA A 75 11.42 -13.36 -8.52
N GLU A 76 12.16 -14.36 -9.02
CA GLU A 76 13.58 -14.54 -8.72
C GLU A 76 14.44 -13.31 -9.10
N THR A 77 14.10 -12.64 -10.22
CA THR A 77 14.80 -11.42 -10.65
C THR A 77 14.48 -10.25 -9.71
N VAL A 78 13.25 -10.16 -9.24
CA VAL A 78 12.80 -9.14 -8.27
C VAL A 78 13.51 -9.37 -6.94
N LEU A 79 13.51 -10.60 -6.44
CA LEU A 79 14.09 -10.97 -5.15
C LEU A 79 15.59 -10.70 -5.06
N LYS A 80 16.34 -10.81 -6.16
CA LYS A 80 17.76 -10.41 -6.19
C LYS A 80 18.01 -8.93 -5.85
N ARG A 81 16.96 -8.11 -5.85
CA ARG A 81 16.98 -6.68 -5.55
C ARG A 81 16.26 -6.33 -4.25
N VAL A 82 15.77 -7.33 -3.53
CA VAL A 82 15.06 -7.17 -2.26
C VAL A 82 15.98 -7.56 -1.12
N HIS A 83 16.07 -6.69 -0.14
CA HIS A 83 16.76 -6.93 1.13
C HIS A 83 15.77 -6.78 2.28
N ILE A 84 15.90 -7.62 3.28
CA ILE A 84 15.13 -7.53 4.52
C ILE A 84 16.09 -7.84 5.68
N ALA A 85 15.92 -7.13 6.77
CA ALA A 85 16.71 -7.45 7.99
C ALA A 85 16.31 -8.84 8.50
N PRO A 86 17.28 -9.69 8.90
CA PRO A 86 17.01 -11.04 9.40
C PRO A 86 15.99 -11.08 10.52
N GLU A 87 16.01 -10.09 11.41
CA GLU A 87 15.08 -9.98 12.54
C GLU A 87 13.65 -9.70 12.08
N ALA A 88 13.49 -8.84 11.08
CA ALA A 88 12.19 -8.53 10.49
C ALA A 88 11.61 -9.74 9.74
N GLU A 89 12.45 -10.48 9.00
CA GLU A 89 12.02 -11.71 8.35
C GLU A 89 11.66 -12.79 9.37
N ALA A 90 12.46 -12.98 10.42
CA ALA A 90 12.21 -13.95 11.47
C ALA A 90 10.89 -13.69 12.20
N MET A 91 10.59 -12.42 12.49
CA MET A 91 9.32 -12.02 13.11
C MET A 91 8.09 -12.35 12.23
N VAL A 92 8.18 -12.11 10.92
CA VAL A 92 7.10 -12.48 9.99
C VAL A 92 7.01 -14.01 9.86
N ARG A 93 8.14 -14.70 9.83
CA ARG A 93 8.21 -16.17 9.74
C ARG A 93 7.56 -16.83 10.95
N GLU A 94 7.83 -16.35 12.15
CA GLU A 94 7.20 -16.82 13.39
C GLU A 94 5.67 -16.70 13.31
N ALA A 95 5.16 -15.56 12.84
CA ALA A 95 3.72 -15.37 12.64
C ALA A 95 3.15 -16.33 11.59
N VAL A 96 3.87 -16.55 10.48
CA VAL A 96 3.49 -17.54 9.46
C VAL A 96 3.48 -18.95 10.04
N ASP A 97 4.45 -19.32 10.85
CA ASP A 97 4.59 -20.65 11.45
C ASP A 97 3.53 -20.91 12.53
N SER A 98 3.10 -19.86 13.23
CA SER A 98 2.05 -19.97 14.26
C SER A 98 0.70 -20.45 13.71
N GLY A 99 0.47 -20.36 12.40
CA GLY A 99 -0.79 -20.72 11.77
C GLY A 99 -1.90 -19.70 11.95
N ARG A 100 -1.69 -18.62 12.71
CA ARG A 100 -2.69 -17.57 12.90
C ARG A 100 -2.91 -16.76 11.63
N PRO A 101 -4.13 -16.22 11.43
CA PRO A 101 -4.37 -15.25 10.36
C PRO A 101 -3.42 -14.05 10.46
N ILE A 102 -2.97 -13.53 9.33
CA ILE A 102 -2.08 -12.38 9.27
C ILE A 102 -2.71 -11.28 8.42
N VAL A 103 -2.64 -10.05 8.91
CA VAL A 103 -3.02 -8.83 8.18
C VAL A 103 -1.80 -7.96 7.98
N PHE A 104 -1.40 -7.77 6.73
CA PHE A 104 -0.39 -6.79 6.34
C PHE A 104 -1.04 -5.47 5.97
N LEU A 105 -0.53 -4.41 6.56
CA LEU A 105 -0.91 -3.02 6.33
C LEU A 105 0.25 -2.32 5.64
N THR A 106 0.04 -1.91 4.41
CA THR A 106 1.08 -1.35 3.56
C THR A 106 0.67 0.03 3.10
N PRO A 107 1.17 1.12 3.69
CA PRO A 107 0.99 2.46 3.13
C PRO A 107 1.63 2.58 1.75
N HIS A 108 1.18 3.53 0.92
CA HIS A 108 1.78 3.80 -0.39
C HIS A 108 3.15 4.50 -0.24
N VAL A 109 4.08 3.84 0.46
CA VAL A 109 5.48 4.25 0.67
C VAL A 109 6.39 3.37 -0.17
N GLY A 110 7.31 3.99 -0.90
CA GLY A 110 8.28 3.28 -1.73
C GLY A 110 7.62 2.40 -2.80
N CYS A 111 8.16 1.20 -3.03
CA CYS A 111 7.62 0.25 -3.98
C CYS A 111 6.82 -0.85 -3.27
N PHE A 112 5.56 -0.60 -2.97
CA PHE A 112 4.69 -1.58 -2.30
C PHE A 112 4.40 -2.84 -3.16
N GLU A 113 4.63 -2.80 -4.46
CA GLU A 113 4.42 -3.95 -5.36
C GLU A 113 5.45 -5.08 -5.17
N VAL A 114 6.59 -4.82 -4.52
CA VAL A 114 7.56 -5.89 -4.21
C VAL A 114 7.10 -6.79 -3.07
N LEU A 115 6.24 -6.30 -2.19
CA LEU A 115 5.85 -7.00 -0.96
C LEU A 115 5.09 -8.31 -1.23
N PRO A 116 4.06 -8.34 -2.11
CA PRO A 116 3.40 -9.59 -2.45
C PRO A 116 4.36 -10.60 -3.09
N VAL A 117 5.27 -10.13 -3.94
CA VAL A 117 6.25 -10.99 -4.62
C VAL A 117 7.21 -11.60 -3.60
N TRP A 118 7.75 -10.77 -2.70
CA TRP A 118 8.60 -11.25 -1.61
C TRP A 118 7.87 -12.27 -0.74
N PHE A 119 6.68 -11.93 -0.25
CA PHE A 119 5.93 -12.81 0.65
C PHE A 119 5.60 -14.14 -0.01
N ALA A 120 5.08 -14.13 -1.24
CA ALA A 120 4.73 -15.33 -1.96
C ALA A 120 5.94 -16.22 -2.22
N ALA A 121 7.05 -15.64 -2.65
CA ALA A 121 8.27 -16.41 -2.94
C ALA A 121 8.96 -16.96 -1.68
N THR A 122 8.83 -16.27 -0.54
CA THR A 122 9.45 -16.72 0.72
C THR A 122 8.59 -17.76 1.46
N PHE A 123 7.25 -17.69 1.32
CA PHE A 123 6.35 -18.46 2.18
C PHE A 123 5.33 -19.33 1.42
N PHE A 124 5.28 -19.28 0.07
CA PHE A 124 4.27 -19.98 -0.72
C PHE A 124 4.42 -21.51 -0.68
N GLU A 125 5.61 -22.05 -0.54
CA GLU A 125 5.85 -23.50 -0.51
C GLU A 125 5.17 -24.19 0.69
N ARG A 126 4.73 -23.42 1.68
CA ARG A 126 3.99 -23.94 2.82
C ARG A 126 2.51 -24.12 2.46
N PRO A 127 1.92 -25.31 2.70
CA PRO A 127 0.51 -25.56 2.39
C PRO A 127 -0.42 -24.52 3.02
N GLY A 128 -1.35 -23.97 2.21
CA GLY A 128 -2.32 -22.99 2.66
C GLY A 128 -1.77 -21.57 2.90
N ARG A 129 -0.54 -21.29 2.47
CA ARG A 129 0.07 -19.96 2.63
C ARG A 129 0.19 -19.24 1.30
N GLY A 130 -0.49 -18.13 1.19
CA GLY A 130 -0.45 -17.19 0.08
C GLY A 130 -0.88 -15.83 0.59
N ILE A 131 -0.88 -14.82 -0.28
CA ILE A 131 -1.34 -13.49 0.05
C ILE A 131 -2.54 -13.08 -0.82
N SER A 132 -3.61 -12.64 -0.17
CA SER A 132 -4.77 -12.03 -0.83
C SER A 132 -4.67 -10.51 -0.73
N ILE A 133 -4.61 -9.82 -1.87
CA ILE A 133 -4.46 -8.37 -1.95
C ILE A 133 -5.76 -7.76 -2.42
N LEU A 134 -6.31 -6.83 -1.65
CA LEU A 134 -7.43 -6.02 -2.11
C LEU A 134 -6.93 -4.89 -3.01
N TYR A 135 -7.57 -4.76 -4.16
CA TYR A 135 -7.27 -3.67 -5.09
C TYR A 135 -8.53 -3.08 -5.70
N ARG A 136 -8.49 -1.78 -5.97
CA ARG A 136 -9.54 -1.11 -6.74
C ARG A 136 -9.19 -1.22 -8.21
N PRO A 137 -10.02 -1.91 -9.03
CA PRO A 137 -9.78 -1.99 -10.47
C PRO A 137 -9.71 -0.60 -11.10
N PRO A 138 -8.71 -0.31 -11.94
CA PRO A 138 -8.64 0.96 -12.67
C PRO A 138 -9.88 1.19 -13.53
N LYS A 139 -10.30 2.45 -13.69
CA LYS A 139 -11.44 2.80 -14.54
C LYS A 139 -11.18 2.55 -16.02
N VAL A 140 -9.94 2.73 -16.46
CA VAL A 140 -9.50 2.49 -17.84
C VAL A 140 -9.38 0.98 -18.06
N SER A 141 -10.12 0.45 -19.03
CA SER A 141 -10.21 -1.00 -19.31
C SER A 141 -8.86 -1.66 -19.58
N LEU A 142 -8.00 -0.98 -20.34
CA LEU A 142 -6.65 -1.46 -20.62
C LEU A 142 -5.78 -1.60 -19.35
N LEU A 143 -5.79 -0.58 -18.49
CA LEU A 143 -5.06 -0.64 -17.22
C LEU A 143 -5.65 -1.69 -16.28
N ARG A 144 -6.96 -1.92 -16.32
CA ARG A 144 -7.63 -2.97 -15.53
C ARG A 144 -7.11 -4.35 -15.88
N LYS A 145 -6.94 -4.63 -17.19
CA LYS A 145 -6.39 -5.91 -17.65
C LYS A 145 -4.94 -6.06 -17.19
N ILE A 146 -4.10 -5.06 -17.46
CA ILE A 146 -2.67 -5.07 -17.10
C ILE A 146 -2.47 -5.27 -15.60
N VAL A 147 -3.13 -4.46 -14.78
CA VAL A 147 -2.98 -4.53 -13.30
C VAL A 147 -3.58 -5.83 -12.75
N GLY A 148 -4.70 -6.30 -13.31
CA GLY A 148 -5.34 -7.54 -12.89
C GLY A 148 -4.50 -8.77 -13.18
N GLU A 149 -3.90 -8.85 -14.37
CA GLU A 149 -3.02 -9.96 -14.77
C GLU A 149 -1.66 -9.91 -14.06
N ALA A 150 -1.07 -8.72 -13.96
CA ALA A 150 0.24 -8.51 -13.33
C ALA A 150 0.28 -8.86 -11.85
N ARG A 151 -0.87 -8.77 -11.15
CA ARG A 151 -1.00 -9.12 -9.73
C ARG A 151 -1.50 -10.56 -9.51
N GLN A 152 -1.61 -11.37 -10.56
CA GLN A 152 -1.91 -12.80 -10.45
C GLN A 152 -0.61 -13.59 -10.67
N ALA A 153 -0.09 -14.15 -9.60
CA ALA A 153 1.09 -15.00 -9.63
C ALA A 153 0.91 -16.15 -8.62
N PRO A 154 1.69 -17.23 -8.73
CA PRO A 154 1.68 -18.27 -7.70
C PRO A 154 1.82 -17.67 -6.30
N GLY A 155 0.92 -18.04 -5.38
CA GLY A 155 0.87 -17.49 -4.01
C GLY A 155 0.26 -16.08 -3.88
N ILE A 156 -0.06 -15.39 -4.97
CA ILE A 156 -0.66 -14.04 -4.94
C ILE A 156 -2.07 -14.09 -5.53
N GLN A 157 -3.07 -13.63 -4.77
CA GLN A 157 -4.44 -13.52 -5.24
C GLN A 157 -4.94 -12.08 -5.16
N ALA A 158 -5.09 -11.44 -6.30
CA ALA A 158 -5.72 -10.12 -6.37
C ALA A 158 -7.24 -10.27 -6.21
N CYS A 159 -7.80 -9.60 -5.20
CA CYS A 159 -9.22 -9.56 -4.90
C CYS A 159 -9.74 -8.14 -5.16
N PRO A 160 -10.69 -7.92 -6.08
CA PRO A 160 -11.24 -6.58 -6.28
C PRO A 160 -12.05 -6.13 -5.06
N THR A 161 -12.13 -4.81 -4.84
CA THR A 161 -12.93 -4.20 -3.75
C THR A 161 -14.44 -4.26 -4.03
N THR A 162 -14.94 -5.42 -4.44
CA THR A 162 -16.36 -5.76 -4.59
C THR A 162 -16.77 -6.70 -3.47
N ILE A 163 -18.06 -6.83 -3.23
CA ILE A 163 -18.59 -7.78 -2.24
C ILE A 163 -18.06 -9.20 -2.49
N ALA A 164 -18.04 -9.63 -3.76
CA ALA A 164 -17.51 -10.95 -4.14
C ALA A 164 -16.01 -11.08 -3.86
N GLY A 165 -15.23 -10.04 -4.17
CA GLY A 165 -13.78 -10.03 -3.92
C GLY A 165 -13.45 -10.02 -2.42
N VAL A 166 -14.18 -9.25 -1.61
CA VAL A 166 -14.03 -9.26 -0.14
C VAL A 166 -14.42 -10.62 0.44
N LYS A 167 -15.53 -11.23 -0.02
CA LYS A 167 -15.91 -12.60 0.40
C LYS A 167 -14.83 -13.62 0.05
N LYS A 168 -14.23 -13.52 -1.16
CA LYS A 168 -13.11 -14.38 -1.58
C LYS A 168 -11.91 -14.19 -0.66
N MET A 169 -11.51 -12.96 -0.39
CA MET A 169 -10.40 -12.64 0.53
C MET A 169 -10.63 -13.22 1.93
N ILE A 170 -11.84 -13.05 2.50
CA ILE A 170 -12.19 -13.61 3.82
C ILE A 170 -12.12 -15.15 3.81
N ARG A 171 -12.57 -15.79 2.73
CA ARG A 171 -12.46 -17.24 2.59
C ARG A 171 -10.99 -17.69 2.57
N ASN A 172 -10.17 -17.00 1.81
CA ASN A 172 -8.74 -17.28 1.73
C ASN A 172 -8.06 -17.09 3.09
N LEU A 173 -8.41 -16.02 3.82
CA LEU A 173 -7.88 -15.78 5.17
C LEU A 173 -8.21 -16.94 6.13
N LYS A 174 -9.43 -17.48 6.05
CA LYS A 174 -9.83 -18.68 6.82
C LYS A 174 -9.05 -19.93 6.43
N GLN A 175 -8.49 -19.98 5.23
CA GLN A 175 -7.65 -21.06 4.72
C GLN A 175 -6.14 -20.82 4.98
N GLY A 176 -5.80 -19.79 5.77
CA GLY A 176 -4.43 -19.51 6.15
C GLY A 176 -3.68 -18.53 5.23
N HIS A 177 -4.35 -17.92 4.24
CA HIS A 177 -3.74 -16.85 3.47
C HIS A 177 -3.54 -15.60 4.33
N THR A 178 -2.48 -14.86 4.04
CA THR A 178 -2.31 -13.50 4.56
C THR A 178 -3.22 -12.53 3.81
N PHE A 179 -3.77 -11.57 4.52
CA PHE A 179 -4.51 -10.46 3.93
C PHE A 179 -3.62 -9.22 3.84
N GLY A 180 -3.37 -8.73 2.63
CA GLY A 180 -2.67 -7.49 2.35
C GLY A 180 -3.61 -6.35 1.99
N ALA A 181 -3.49 -5.21 2.67
CA ALA A 181 -4.28 -4.00 2.42
C ALA A 181 -3.38 -2.76 2.34
N LEU A 182 -3.77 -1.82 1.47
CA LEU A 182 -3.21 -0.47 1.42
C LEU A 182 -4.22 0.48 2.09
N PRO A 183 -4.05 0.78 3.40
CA PRO A 183 -5.11 1.36 4.24
C PRO A 183 -5.23 2.89 4.12
N ASP A 184 -4.32 3.55 3.44
CA ASP A 184 -4.16 5.01 3.37
C ASP A 184 -4.91 5.68 2.22
N GLN A 185 -5.74 4.93 1.46
CA GLN A 185 -6.63 5.50 0.46
C GLN A 185 -8.08 5.57 0.95
N VAL A 186 -8.80 6.59 0.44
CA VAL A 186 -10.19 6.86 0.83
C VAL A 186 -11.12 5.78 0.26
N PRO A 187 -11.86 5.05 1.09
CA PRO A 187 -12.80 4.03 0.67
C PRO A 187 -14.09 4.63 0.08
N SER A 188 -14.99 3.78 -0.41
CA SER A 188 -16.33 4.19 -0.83
C SER A 188 -17.20 4.56 0.38
N LYS A 189 -18.31 5.27 0.15
CA LYS A 189 -19.30 5.58 1.20
C LYS A 189 -19.75 4.27 1.89
N GLY A 190 -19.80 4.29 3.23
CA GLY A 190 -20.21 3.15 4.05
C GLY A 190 -19.08 2.16 4.36
N GLU A 191 -17.90 2.31 3.74
CA GLU A 191 -16.75 1.41 3.94
C GLU A 191 -15.69 2.01 4.88
N GLY A 192 -15.95 3.19 5.45
CA GLY A 192 -15.00 3.92 6.29
C GLY A 192 -15.65 4.72 7.39
N VAL A 193 -14.82 5.30 8.21
CA VAL A 193 -15.16 6.24 9.29
C VAL A 193 -14.28 7.48 9.19
N TRP A 194 -14.75 8.58 9.76
CA TRP A 194 -13.92 9.78 9.92
C TRP A 194 -12.98 9.57 11.10
N ALA A 195 -11.69 9.55 10.82
CA ALA A 195 -10.60 9.36 11.78
C ALA A 195 -9.47 10.34 11.43
N ASP A 196 -8.78 10.86 12.42
CA ASP A 196 -7.71 11.83 12.17
C ASP A 196 -6.54 11.20 11.45
N PHE A 197 -5.94 11.98 10.53
CA PHE A 197 -4.73 11.67 9.81
C PHE A 197 -3.90 12.95 9.68
N PHE A 198 -2.73 12.99 10.29
CA PHE A 198 -1.93 14.20 10.48
C PHE A 198 -2.74 15.37 11.07
N GLY A 199 -3.55 15.07 12.10
CA GLY A 199 -4.35 16.08 12.82
C GLY A 199 -5.56 16.64 12.05
N ARG A 200 -5.92 16.05 10.90
CA ARG A 200 -7.09 16.44 10.11
C ARG A 200 -8.01 15.24 9.86
N PRO A 201 -9.34 15.39 10.04
CA PRO A 201 -10.28 14.33 9.75
C PRO A 201 -10.17 13.83 8.31
N ALA A 202 -9.97 12.51 8.15
CA ALA A 202 -9.90 11.84 6.89
C ALA A 202 -10.80 10.61 6.88
N TYR A 203 -11.55 10.39 5.79
CA TYR A 203 -12.40 9.21 5.67
C TYR A 203 -11.52 7.97 5.48
N THR A 204 -11.45 7.13 6.51
CA THR A 204 -10.49 6.03 6.66
C THR A 204 -11.19 4.69 6.55
N MET A 205 -10.63 3.78 5.75
CA MET A 205 -11.19 2.43 5.58
C MET A 205 -11.13 1.63 6.89
N THR A 206 -12.16 0.81 7.10
CA THR A 206 -12.29 0.05 8.35
C THR A 206 -12.09 -1.46 8.16
N LEU A 207 -12.11 -1.92 6.92
CA LEU A 207 -12.01 -3.36 6.63
C LEU A 207 -10.78 -4.03 7.24
N PRO A 208 -9.55 -3.47 7.16
CA PRO A 208 -8.37 -4.12 7.74
C PRO A 208 -8.49 -4.32 9.26
N VAL A 209 -8.90 -3.28 10.00
CA VAL A 209 -9.02 -3.37 11.47
C VAL A 209 -10.16 -4.29 11.89
N ARG A 210 -11.28 -4.26 11.17
CA ARG A 210 -12.42 -5.16 11.43
C ARG A 210 -12.05 -6.62 11.21
N VAL A 211 -11.38 -6.93 10.11
CA VAL A 211 -10.91 -8.28 9.81
C VAL A 211 -9.87 -8.73 10.85
N ALA A 212 -8.91 -7.86 11.17
CA ALA A 212 -7.89 -8.17 12.17
C ALA A 212 -8.52 -8.46 13.55
N HIS A 213 -9.47 -7.65 13.99
CA HIS A 213 -10.18 -7.86 15.26
C HIS A 213 -11.01 -9.15 15.23
N GLN A 214 -11.82 -9.37 14.18
CA GLN A 214 -12.71 -10.52 14.06
C GLN A 214 -11.97 -11.87 14.07
N PHE A 215 -10.79 -11.90 13.41
CA PHE A 215 -10.01 -13.14 13.26
C PHE A 215 -8.86 -13.25 14.26
N LYS A 216 -8.73 -12.30 15.19
CA LYS A 216 -7.59 -12.20 16.13
C LYS A 216 -6.24 -12.34 15.40
N ALA A 217 -6.15 -11.67 14.25
CA ALA A 217 -5.02 -11.80 13.35
C ALA A 217 -3.77 -11.08 13.89
N ASP A 218 -2.60 -11.66 13.64
CA ASP A 218 -1.35 -10.94 13.77
C ASP A 218 -1.31 -9.81 12.74
N ARG A 219 -0.81 -8.64 13.14
CA ARG A 219 -0.82 -7.42 12.33
C ARG A 219 0.56 -6.89 12.16
N PHE A 220 0.91 -6.54 10.92
CA PHE A 220 2.19 -5.96 10.61
C PHE A 220 2.01 -4.77 9.69
N PHE A 221 2.74 -3.70 9.95
CA PHE A 221 3.03 -2.70 8.94
C PHE A 221 4.26 -3.16 8.17
N VAL A 222 4.13 -3.27 6.84
CA VAL A 222 5.20 -3.72 5.95
C VAL A 222 5.32 -2.75 4.78
N TRP A 223 6.52 -2.30 4.47
CA TRP A 223 6.74 -1.39 3.35
C TRP A 223 8.09 -1.62 2.68
N GLY A 224 8.17 -1.31 1.38
CA GLY A 224 9.37 -1.52 0.57
C GLY A 224 10.06 -0.21 0.23
N VAL A 225 11.09 0.18 1.00
CA VAL A 225 11.85 1.40 0.79
C VAL A 225 12.81 1.23 -0.37
N ARG A 226 12.81 2.18 -1.31
CA ARG A 226 13.86 2.21 -2.35
C ARG A 226 15.20 2.50 -1.72
N SER A 227 16.16 1.62 -1.95
CA SER A 227 17.53 1.74 -1.48
C SER A 227 18.51 1.29 -2.58
N GLY A 228 19.40 2.18 -2.99
CA GLY A 228 20.36 1.88 -4.05
C GLY A 228 19.69 1.48 -5.36
N ASP A 229 19.94 0.26 -5.80
CA ASP A 229 19.41 -0.34 -7.03
C ASP A 229 18.34 -1.42 -6.78
N GLY A 230 17.70 -1.37 -5.61
CA GLY A 230 16.67 -2.31 -5.19
C GLY A 230 15.79 -1.73 -4.10
N TRP A 231 15.34 -2.61 -3.23
CA TRP A 231 14.41 -2.27 -2.14
C TRP A 231 14.84 -2.93 -0.84
N HIS A 232 14.64 -2.18 0.23
CA HIS A 232 14.73 -2.71 1.59
C HIS A 232 13.32 -2.86 2.15
N ILE A 233 12.94 -4.09 2.52
CA ILE A 233 11.66 -4.36 3.16
C ILE A 233 11.83 -4.14 4.65
N GLU A 234 10.97 -3.31 5.20
CA GLU A 234 10.81 -3.11 6.62
C GLU A 234 9.46 -3.70 7.08
N ALA A 235 9.47 -4.31 8.27
CA ALA A 235 8.29 -4.85 8.90
C ALA A 235 8.27 -4.47 10.39
N VAL A 236 7.11 -4.05 10.88
CA VAL A 236 6.88 -3.76 12.30
C VAL A 236 5.60 -4.44 12.71
N LYS A 237 5.67 -5.23 13.78
CA LYS A 237 4.49 -5.82 14.38
C LYS A 237 3.64 -4.73 15.04
N TRP A 238 2.34 -4.77 14.82
CA TRP A 238 1.40 -3.85 15.45
C TRP A 238 0.62 -4.58 16.53
N ASP A 239 1.14 -4.48 17.76
CA ASP A 239 0.61 -5.19 18.92
C ASP A 239 -0.41 -4.36 19.74
N GLU A 240 -0.59 -3.05 19.41
CA GLU A 240 -1.62 -2.22 20.08
C GLU A 240 -2.98 -2.92 20.04
N PRO A 241 -3.65 -3.19 21.17
CA PRO A 241 -4.91 -3.90 21.19
C PRO A 241 -5.99 -3.20 20.39
N LEU A 242 -6.68 -3.95 19.51
CA LEU A 242 -7.89 -3.45 18.87
C LEU A 242 -9.07 -3.51 19.86
N THR A 243 -9.84 -2.44 19.91
CA THR A 243 -10.93 -2.27 20.88
C THR A 243 -12.26 -2.84 20.38
N GLY A 244 -12.38 -3.08 19.06
CA GLY A 244 -13.65 -3.36 18.39
C GLY A 244 -14.47 -2.11 18.08
N ASP A 245 -14.11 -0.95 18.64
CA ASP A 245 -14.63 0.35 18.20
C ASP A 245 -13.93 0.75 16.91
N THR A 246 -14.68 0.70 15.82
CA THR A 246 -14.14 0.90 14.47
C THR A 246 -13.48 2.28 14.30
N LYS A 247 -13.94 3.32 14.98
CA LYS A 247 -13.35 4.65 14.89
C LYS A 247 -12.02 4.69 15.63
N LYS A 248 -11.97 4.22 16.88
CA LYS A 248 -10.75 4.17 17.68
C LYS A 248 -9.68 3.32 17.01
N ASP A 249 -10.07 2.16 16.46
CA ASP A 249 -9.18 1.26 15.77
C ASP A 249 -8.64 1.85 14.45
N ALA A 250 -9.48 2.63 13.73
CA ALA A 250 -9.03 3.36 12.54
C ALA A 250 -8.09 4.53 12.87
N GLU A 251 -8.31 5.22 13.99
CA GLU A 251 -7.40 6.26 14.49
C GLU A 251 -6.05 5.65 14.90
N ALA A 252 -6.06 4.51 15.58
CA ALA A 252 -4.84 3.77 15.93
C ALA A 252 -4.07 3.34 14.68
N MET A 253 -4.76 2.80 13.67
CA MET A 253 -4.18 2.46 12.37
C MET A 253 -3.56 3.68 11.68
N ASN A 254 -4.26 4.84 11.66
CA ASN A 254 -3.74 6.06 11.07
C ASN A 254 -2.46 6.54 11.75
N ARG A 255 -2.39 6.51 13.10
CA ARG A 255 -1.15 6.86 13.84
C ARG A 255 0.04 6.00 13.41
N GLN A 256 -0.18 4.70 13.21
CA GLN A 256 0.89 3.83 12.73
C GLN A 256 1.29 4.13 11.28
N ILE A 257 0.32 4.43 10.40
CA ILE A 257 0.60 4.87 9.03
C ILE A 257 1.44 6.15 9.03
N GLU A 258 1.09 7.12 9.86
CA GLU A 258 1.84 8.36 10.02
C GLU A 258 3.29 8.10 10.49
N ALA A 259 3.47 7.19 11.45
CA ALA A 259 4.79 6.80 11.94
C ALA A 259 5.66 6.18 10.82
N VAL A 260 5.08 5.32 9.97
CA VAL A 260 5.76 4.78 8.78
C VAL A 260 6.12 5.88 7.80
N ILE A 261 5.18 6.78 7.47
CA ILE A 261 5.41 7.88 6.53
C ILE A 261 6.55 8.80 7.03
N ARG A 262 6.61 9.09 8.34
CA ARG A 262 7.64 9.94 8.92
C ARG A 262 9.05 9.37 8.77
N ARG A 263 9.22 8.04 8.61
CA ARG A 263 10.53 7.43 8.36
C ARG A 263 11.07 7.75 6.97
N MET A 264 10.19 7.84 5.96
CA MET A 264 10.56 8.03 4.55
C MET A 264 9.58 8.98 3.84
N PRO A 265 9.45 10.24 4.28
CA PRO A 265 8.44 11.16 3.78
C PRO A 265 8.57 11.44 2.28
N GLU A 266 9.78 11.44 1.71
CA GLU A 266 9.99 11.65 0.28
C GLU A 266 9.49 10.51 -0.61
N GLN A 267 9.22 9.32 -0.05
CA GLN A 267 8.75 8.15 -0.81
C GLN A 267 7.25 7.87 -0.63
N TYR A 268 6.51 8.69 0.10
CA TYR A 268 5.07 8.56 0.25
C TYR A 268 4.30 9.23 -0.90
N ALA A 269 3.12 8.70 -1.22
CA ALA A 269 2.25 9.15 -2.31
C ALA A 269 1.45 10.43 -1.97
N TRP A 270 2.12 11.54 -1.62
CA TRP A 270 1.50 12.80 -1.18
C TRP A 270 0.54 13.43 -2.18
N SER A 271 0.65 13.14 -3.47
CA SER A 271 -0.25 13.68 -4.50
C SER A 271 -1.64 13.06 -4.48
N TYR A 272 -1.85 11.99 -3.72
CA TYR A 272 -3.18 11.41 -3.53
C TYR A 272 -4.06 12.33 -2.68
N ASN A 273 -5.34 12.48 -3.06
CA ASN A 273 -6.30 13.28 -2.28
C ASN A 273 -6.83 12.47 -1.08
N ARG A 274 -6.04 12.43 0.02
CA ARG A 274 -6.35 11.67 1.23
C ARG A 274 -7.55 12.24 1.99
N TYR A 275 -7.82 13.53 1.85
CA TYR A 275 -8.88 14.25 2.56
C TYR A 275 -10.13 14.48 1.72
N LYS A 276 -10.26 13.81 0.57
CA LYS A 276 -11.49 13.90 -0.22
C LYS A 276 -12.67 13.29 0.53
N THR A 277 -13.82 13.95 0.45
CA THR A 277 -15.08 13.43 0.96
C THR A 277 -15.73 12.53 -0.12
N PRO A 278 -15.98 11.25 0.14
CA PRO A 278 -16.77 10.43 -0.76
C PRO A 278 -18.20 10.98 -0.87
N ALA A 279 -18.80 10.88 -2.03
CA ALA A 279 -20.17 11.36 -2.25
C ALA A 279 -21.12 10.76 -1.19
N GLY A 280 -21.79 11.64 -0.43
CA GLY A 280 -22.72 11.28 0.63
C GLY A 280 -22.10 10.78 1.95
N ALA A 281 -20.78 10.90 2.14
CA ALA A 281 -20.09 10.57 3.39
C ALA A 281 -19.61 11.85 4.10
N HIS A 282 -20.50 12.83 4.31
CA HIS A 282 -20.14 14.06 5.02
C HIS A 282 -19.81 13.76 6.49
N PRO A 283 -18.81 14.43 7.09
CA PRO A 283 -18.61 14.42 8.54
C PRO A 283 -19.92 14.87 9.20
N LYS A 284 -20.32 14.21 10.26
CA LYS A 284 -21.41 14.74 11.09
C LYS A 284 -20.94 16.10 11.63
N GLN A 285 -21.66 17.16 11.30
CA GLN A 285 -21.46 18.46 11.96
C GLN A 285 -21.90 18.32 13.42
N ALA A 286 -21.16 18.99 14.32
CA ALA A 286 -21.55 19.06 15.72
C ALA A 286 -22.91 19.79 15.78
N GLY A 287 -24.01 19.02 15.77
CA GLY A 287 -25.38 19.55 15.70
C GLY A 287 -26.39 18.66 14.98
N ASP A 288 -25.94 17.70 14.17
CA ASP A 288 -26.85 16.72 13.56
C ASP A 288 -27.39 15.76 14.64
N LYS A 289 -28.54 16.12 15.23
CA LYS A 289 -29.34 15.21 16.05
C LYS A 289 -29.84 14.05 15.20
N LYS A 290 -29.83 12.87 15.78
CA LYS A 290 -30.37 11.61 15.19
C LYS A 290 -31.80 11.78 14.73
#